data_9341fa20d18d20d4fb8f21098dac3a44
#
_entry.id   9341fa20d18d20d4fb8f21098dac3a44
#
_cell.length_a   1.000
_cell.length_b   1.000
_cell.length_c   1.000
_cell.angle_alpha   90.00
_cell.angle_beta   90.00
_cell.angle_gamma   90.00
#
_symmetry.space_group_name_H-M   'P 1'
#
loop_
_entity.id
_entity.type
_entity.pdbx_description
1 polymer ?
#
loop_
_entity_poly.entity_id
_entity_poly.type
_entity_poly.pdbx_seq_one_letter_code
_entity_poly.pdbx_strand_id
1 'polypeptide(L)'
;MSEGNPNVILCERGIRTFETYTRNTLDLSAVLAVKRQSHLPVVVDPSHACGKAWMVERMAMAAVAAGADGLLIEVHNDPAHALCDGAQSVTPAQFSAIMDRLKTLAPCVGREV
;
A
#
# COMPACT_ATOMS: atom_id res chain seq x y z
N MET A 1 20.29 4.96 6.81
CA MET A 1 20.78 6.32 7.07
C MET A 1 22.11 6.34 7.85
N SER A 2 22.38 5.32 8.61
CA SER A 2 23.67 5.19 9.32
C SER A 2 24.88 5.18 8.39
N GLU A 3 24.67 4.81 7.12
CA GLU A 3 25.70 4.82 6.09
C GLU A 3 25.83 6.17 5.37
N GLY A 4 25.19 7.21 5.88
CA GLY A 4 25.27 8.56 5.32
C GLY A 4 24.31 8.87 4.19
N ASN A 5 23.41 7.95 3.82
CA ASN A 5 22.39 8.20 2.80
C ASN A 5 21.09 8.68 3.46
N PRO A 6 20.70 9.98 3.27
CA PRO A 6 19.46 10.51 3.82
C PRO A 6 18.23 10.18 2.97
N ASN A 7 18.42 9.62 1.77
CA ASN A 7 17.33 9.35 0.83
C ASN A 7 16.72 7.99 1.11
N VAL A 8 15.87 7.92 2.14
CA VAL A 8 15.25 6.70 2.62
C VAL A 8 13.74 6.87 2.62
N ILE A 9 13.02 5.87 2.13
CA ILE A 9 11.57 5.79 2.17
C ILE A 9 11.19 4.56 3.00
N LEU A 10 10.30 4.76 3.97
CA LEU A 10 9.80 3.65 4.79
C LEU A 10 8.59 3.03 4.11
N CYS A 11 8.45 1.70 4.24
CA CYS A 11 7.33 0.98 3.64
C CYS A 11 6.63 0.11 4.68
N GLU A 12 5.34 0.35 4.88
CA GLU A 12 4.48 -0.54 5.65
C GLU A 12 3.88 -1.56 4.70
N ARG A 13 4.27 -2.82 4.85
CA ARG A 13 3.80 -3.91 3.99
C ARG A 13 3.21 -5.09 4.77
N GLY A 14 2.79 -4.83 5.99
CA GLY A 14 2.14 -5.81 6.85
C GLY A 14 3.07 -6.40 7.89
N ILE A 15 2.47 -6.81 8.99
CA ILE A 15 3.15 -7.46 10.10
C ILE A 15 2.52 -8.83 10.35
N ARG A 16 3.27 -9.72 10.95
CA ARG A 16 2.73 -11.02 11.35
C ARG A 16 1.93 -10.86 12.64
N THR A 17 0.71 -11.41 12.62
CA THR A 17 -0.15 -11.46 13.80
C THR A 17 -0.76 -12.86 13.91
N PHE A 18 -1.59 -13.06 14.92
CA PHE A 18 -2.34 -14.32 15.05
C PHE A 18 -3.47 -14.43 14.02
N GLU A 19 -3.81 -13.34 13.33
CA GLU A 19 -4.79 -13.39 12.25
C GLU A 19 -4.23 -14.15 11.05
N THR A 20 -5.04 -15.01 10.46
CA THR A 20 -4.62 -15.88 9.35
C THR A 20 -5.43 -15.65 8.07
N TYR A 21 -6.47 -14.83 8.12
CA TYR A 21 -7.30 -14.58 6.94
C TYR A 21 -6.52 -13.88 5.82
N THR A 22 -5.76 -12.85 6.17
CA THR A 22 -4.85 -12.20 5.23
C THR A 22 -3.44 -12.75 5.40
N ARG A 23 -2.61 -12.56 4.40
CA ARG A 23 -1.20 -12.99 4.44
C ARG A 23 -0.46 -12.35 5.61
N ASN A 24 -0.62 -11.04 5.76
CA ASN A 24 -0.11 -10.26 6.88
C ASN A 24 -1.18 -9.27 7.29
N THR A 25 -1.02 -8.67 8.46
CA THR A 25 -1.93 -7.62 8.92
C THR A 25 -1.33 -6.26 8.57
N LEU A 26 -2.07 -5.45 7.82
CA LEU A 26 -1.64 -4.10 7.47
C LEU A 26 -1.87 -3.17 8.67
N ASP A 27 -0.80 -2.56 9.16
CA ASP A 27 -0.86 -1.67 10.32
C ASP A 27 -0.85 -0.20 9.87
N LEU A 28 -2.02 0.35 9.63
CA LEU A 28 -2.16 1.74 9.21
C LEU A 28 -1.88 2.73 10.35
N SER A 29 -2.07 2.31 11.59
CA SER A 29 -1.69 3.14 12.74
C SER A 29 -0.20 3.43 12.75
N ALA A 30 0.62 2.50 12.26
CA ALA A 30 2.06 2.70 12.17
C ALA A 30 2.41 3.87 11.23
N VAL A 31 1.63 4.08 10.17
CA VAL A 31 1.82 5.21 9.25
C VAL A 31 1.74 6.53 10.01
N LEU A 32 0.69 6.69 10.82
CA LEU A 32 0.49 7.90 11.62
C LEU A 32 1.60 8.09 12.65
N ALA A 33 1.97 7.00 13.33
CA ALA A 33 3.03 7.04 14.35
C ALA A 33 4.37 7.47 13.74
N VAL A 34 4.74 6.87 12.61
CA VAL A 34 6.01 7.18 11.94
C VAL A 34 6.02 8.61 11.41
N LYS A 35 4.91 9.06 10.82
CA LYS A 35 4.79 10.44 10.30
C LYS A 35 4.95 11.47 11.41
N ARG A 36 4.55 11.14 12.62
CA ARG A 36 4.74 12.02 13.77
C ARG A 36 6.17 12.04 14.29
N GLN A 37 6.88 10.90 14.19
CA GLN A 37 8.22 10.73 14.76
C GLN A 37 9.36 10.96 13.79
N SER A 38 9.08 11.01 12.49
CA SER A 38 10.09 11.11 11.45
C SER A 38 9.62 12.01 10.31
N HIS A 39 10.60 12.61 9.62
CA HIS A 39 10.35 13.40 8.41
C HIS A 39 10.32 12.53 7.15
N LEU A 40 10.65 11.25 7.27
CA LEU A 40 10.76 10.36 6.10
C LEU A 40 9.41 10.08 5.48
N PRO A 41 9.36 9.93 4.14
CA PRO A 41 8.14 9.48 3.48
C PRO A 41 7.79 8.05 3.88
N VAL A 42 6.49 7.75 3.97
CA VAL A 42 5.98 6.43 4.26
C VAL A 42 5.07 5.99 3.12
N VAL A 43 5.40 4.88 2.48
CA VAL A 43 4.53 4.25 1.48
C VAL A 43 3.90 3.00 2.09
N VAL A 44 2.76 2.59 1.55
CA VAL A 44 2.01 1.43 2.02
C VAL A 44 1.87 0.44 0.87
N ASP A 45 2.09 -0.83 1.17
CA ASP A 45 2.00 -1.94 0.21
C ASP A 45 0.85 -2.87 0.61
N PRO A 46 -0.38 -2.60 0.17
CA PRO A 46 -1.52 -3.44 0.49
C PRO A 46 -1.47 -4.80 -0.23
N SER A 47 -0.76 -4.87 -1.35
CA SER A 47 -0.64 -6.13 -2.11
C SER A 47 0.04 -7.21 -1.30
N HIS A 48 1.22 -6.90 -0.75
CA HIS A 48 1.97 -7.87 0.07
C HIS A 48 1.31 -8.09 1.44
N ALA A 49 0.71 -7.05 2.01
CA ALA A 49 0.05 -7.19 3.31
C ALA A 49 -1.16 -8.11 3.22
N CYS A 50 -2.07 -7.84 2.31
CA CYS A 50 -3.34 -8.58 2.23
C CYS A 50 -3.18 -9.94 1.56
N GLY A 51 -2.32 -10.03 0.54
CA GLY A 51 -2.14 -11.25 -0.23
C GLY A 51 -3.33 -11.61 -1.12
N LYS A 52 -4.31 -10.71 -1.26
CA LYS A 52 -5.56 -10.92 -1.99
C LYS A 52 -5.87 -9.69 -2.83
N ALA A 53 -5.91 -9.86 -4.15
CA ALA A 53 -6.10 -8.75 -5.09
C ALA A 53 -7.39 -7.95 -4.84
N TRP A 54 -8.47 -8.62 -4.45
CA TRP A 54 -9.76 -7.96 -4.25
C TRP A 54 -9.77 -6.99 -3.06
N MET A 55 -8.80 -7.11 -2.15
CA MET A 55 -8.69 -6.21 -0.99
C MET A 55 -7.86 -4.96 -1.30
N VAL A 56 -7.09 -4.96 -2.38
CA VAL A 56 -6.08 -3.93 -2.65
C VAL A 56 -6.70 -2.55 -2.79
N GLU A 57 -7.80 -2.41 -3.53
CA GLU A 57 -8.43 -1.12 -3.77
C GLU A 57 -8.83 -0.42 -2.47
N ARG A 58 -9.57 -1.12 -1.61
CA ARG A 58 -10.06 -0.53 -0.35
C ARG A 58 -8.92 -0.22 0.61
N MET A 59 -7.94 -1.10 0.67
CA MET A 59 -6.79 -0.88 1.56
C MET A 59 -5.90 0.23 1.04
N ALA A 60 -5.77 0.38 -0.28
CA ALA A 60 -5.06 1.51 -0.87
C ALA A 60 -5.76 2.83 -0.53
N MET A 61 -7.07 2.88 -0.64
CA MET A 61 -7.85 4.06 -0.26
C MET A 61 -7.69 4.38 1.23
N ALA A 62 -7.76 3.36 2.08
CA ALA A 62 -7.57 3.53 3.51
C ALA A 62 -6.17 4.05 3.85
N ALA A 63 -5.15 3.57 3.15
CA ALA A 63 -3.78 4.00 3.35
C ALA A 63 -3.60 5.49 3.01
N VAL A 64 -4.18 5.95 1.90
CA VAL A 64 -4.15 7.37 1.53
C VAL A 64 -4.88 8.19 2.59
N ALA A 65 -6.04 7.73 3.04
CA ALA A 65 -6.81 8.41 4.08
C ALA A 65 -6.04 8.48 5.41
N ALA A 66 -5.23 7.46 5.72
CA ALA A 66 -4.40 7.44 6.92
C ALA A 66 -3.16 8.34 6.82
N GLY A 67 -2.85 8.88 5.65
CA GLY A 67 -1.76 9.82 5.48
C GLY A 67 -0.51 9.26 4.83
N ALA A 68 -0.59 8.10 4.18
CA ALA A 68 0.54 7.56 3.43
C ALA A 68 0.98 8.53 2.33
N ASP A 69 2.28 8.60 2.10
CA ASP A 69 2.86 9.45 1.05
C ASP A 69 2.84 8.78 -0.33
N GLY A 70 2.69 7.45 -0.36
CA GLY A 70 2.63 6.70 -1.60
C GLY A 70 2.15 5.29 -1.37
N LEU A 71 2.02 4.56 -2.47
CA LEU A 71 1.53 3.17 -2.47
C LEU A 71 2.45 2.31 -3.34
N LEU A 72 2.58 1.05 -2.95
CA LEU A 72 3.17 0.00 -3.78
C LEU A 72 2.08 -1.02 -4.08
N ILE A 73 1.80 -1.22 -5.35
CA ILE A 73 0.74 -2.15 -5.78
C ILE A 73 1.30 -3.08 -6.85
N GLU A 74 1.13 -4.37 -6.63
CA GLU A 74 1.52 -5.39 -7.60
C GLU A 74 0.52 -5.44 -8.74
N VAL A 75 1.01 -5.26 -9.97
CA VAL A 75 0.18 -5.29 -11.18
C VAL A 75 0.71 -6.37 -12.11
N HIS A 76 -0.18 -7.15 -12.68
CA HIS A 76 0.18 -8.19 -13.66
C HIS A 76 -0.89 -8.28 -14.73
N ASN A 77 -0.50 -8.38 -15.99
CA ASN A 77 -1.45 -8.49 -17.11
C ASN A 77 -2.18 -9.85 -17.14
N ASP A 78 -1.64 -10.85 -16.46
CA ASP A 78 -2.27 -12.17 -16.32
C ASP A 78 -1.94 -12.75 -14.96
N PRO A 79 -2.63 -12.28 -13.88
CA PRO A 79 -2.32 -12.71 -12.50
C PRO A 79 -2.44 -14.22 -12.29
N ALA A 80 -3.35 -14.88 -12.99
CA ALA A 80 -3.55 -16.32 -12.87
C ALA A 80 -2.32 -17.14 -13.32
N HIS A 81 -1.49 -16.56 -14.17
CA HIS A 81 -0.28 -17.20 -14.70
C HIS A 81 1.00 -16.52 -14.25
N ALA A 82 0.93 -15.62 -13.28
CA ALA A 82 2.11 -14.97 -12.73
C ALA A 82 3.03 -15.99 -12.05
N LEU A 83 4.34 -15.81 -12.23
CA LEU A 83 5.34 -16.69 -11.61
C LEU A 83 5.42 -16.48 -10.10
N CYS A 84 5.10 -15.29 -9.62
CA CYS A 84 5.05 -14.98 -8.19
C CYS A 84 3.98 -13.93 -7.93
N ASP A 85 3.46 -13.91 -6.69
CA ASP A 85 2.51 -12.90 -6.19
C ASP A 85 1.23 -12.74 -7.02
N GLY A 86 0.85 -13.78 -7.81
CA GLY A 86 -0.34 -13.72 -8.65
C GLY A 86 -1.62 -13.49 -7.87
N ALA A 87 -1.76 -14.13 -6.71
CA ALA A 87 -2.97 -14.02 -5.88
C ALA A 87 -3.21 -12.60 -5.37
N GLN A 88 -2.17 -11.80 -5.24
CA GLN A 88 -2.22 -10.43 -4.71
C GLN A 88 -2.10 -9.36 -5.79
N SER A 89 -1.84 -9.76 -7.05
CA SER A 89 -1.67 -8.82 -8.15
C SER A 89 -3.02 -8.41 -8.74
N VAL A 90 -3.18 -7.12 -9.02
CA VAL A 90 -4.32 -6.60 -9.77
C VAL A 90 -3.98 -6.56 -11.26
N THR A 91 -5.00 -6.54 -12.11
CA THR A 91 -4.82 -6.34 -13.55
C THR A 91 -4.57 -4.86 -13.84
N PRO A 92 -4.03 -4.51 -15.03
CA PRO A 92 -3.91 -3.10 -15.43
C PRO A 92 -5.24 -2.36 -15.41
N ALA A 93 -6.34 -3.01 -15.80
CA ALA A 93 -7.66 -2.39 -15.77
C ALA A 93 -8.11 -2.09 -14.33
N GLN A 94 -7.87 -3.03 -13.41
CA GLN A 94 -8.16 -2.84 -12.00
C GLN A 94 -7.31 -1.73 -11.39
N PHE A 95 -6.03 -1.68 -11.77
CA PHE A 95 -5.12 -0.61 -11.32
C PHE A 95 -5.60 0.76 -11.79
N SER A 96 -6.03 0.87 -13.04
CA SER A 96 -6.58 2.12 -13.58
C SER A 96 -7.82 2.56 -12.79
N ALA A 97 -8.71 1.64 -12.44
CA ALA A 97 -9.88 1.93 -11.63
C ALA A 97 -9.48 2.40 -10.22
N ILE A 98 -8.46 1.77 -9.63
CA ILE A 98 -7.92 2.19 -8.33
C ILE A 98 -7.41 3.63 -8.41
N MET A 99 -6.64 3.96 -9.45
CA MET A 99 -6.10 5.31 -9.63
C MET A 99 -7.20 6.35 -9.76
N ASP A 100 -8.28 6.04 -10.48
CA ASP A 100 -9.41 6.95 -10.60
C ASP A 100 -10.07 7.24 -9.25
N ARG A 101 -10.24 6.20 -8.42
CA ARG A 101 -10.80 6.38 -7.08
C ARG A 101 -9.87 7.16 -6.17
N LEU A 102 -8.56 6.94 -6.26
CA LEU A 102 -7.59 7.69 -5.48
C LEU A 102 -7.57 9.17 -5.85
N LYS A 103 -7.74 9.49 -7.13
CA LYS A 103 -7.84 10.89 -7.58
C LYS A 103 -9.05 11.60 -6.98
N THR A 104 -10.13 10.88 -6.74
CA THR A 104 -11.33 11.42 -6.10
C THR A 104 -11.13 11.57 -4.60
N LEU A 105 -10.49 10.59 -3.96
CA LEU A 105 -10.30 10.57 -2.51
C LEU A 105 -9.22 11.56 -2.04
N ALA A 106 -8.11 11.64 -2.76
CA ALA A 106 -6.92 12.35 -2.28
C ALA A 106 -7.20 13.82 -1.89
N PRO A 107 -7.96 14.61 -2.66
CA PRO A 107 -8.27 15.98 -2.27
C PRO A 107 -9.02 16.08 -0.93
N CYS A 108 -9.83 15.07 -0.59
CA CYS A 108 -10.57 15.06 0.67
C CYS A 108 -9.64 14.99 1.90
N VAL A 109 -8.43 14.50 1.72
CA VAL A 109 -7.45 14.37 2.78
C VAL A 109 -6.21 15.25 2.54
N GLY A 110 -6.34 16.26 1.69
CA GLY A 110 -5.29 17.23 1.43
C GLY A 110 -4.15 16.72 0.54
N ARG A 111 -4.41 15.72 -0.31
CA ARG A 111 -3.41 15.12 -1.18
C ARG A 111 -3.77 15.28 -2.65
N GLU A 112 -2.79 15.07 -3.50
CA GLU A 112 -2.94 14.99 -4.96
C GLU A 112 -2.38 13.67 -5.46
N VAL A 113 -2.93 13.21 -6.56
CA VAL A 113 -2.46 11.99 -7.23
C VAL A 113 -2.06 12.29 -8.65
#